data_5876a8e71e4b6c564afe51cb75f2eeae
#
_entry.id   5876a8e71e4b6c564afe51cb75f2eeae
#
_cell.length_a   1.000
_cell.length_b   1.000
_cell.length_c   1.000
_cell.angle_alpha   90.00
_cell.angle_beta   90.00
_cell.angle_gamma   90.00
#
_symmetry.space_group_name_H-M   'P 1'
#
loop_
_entity.id
_entity.type
_entity.pdbx_description
1 polymer ?
#
loop_
_entity_poly.entity_id
_entity_poly.type
_entity_poly.pdbx_seq_one_letter_code
_entity_poly.pdbx_strand_id
1 'polypeptide(L)'
;MADETLHFYPYEARVMPLTLIQRERRLPAGAPGEVLARQNERVEPTQVVARVHHTHDFRILDVASALRVPRSQVKRYMLKEMGAAVEADQPLAARGGLFRRIVRAPAKGEIVAVGNGRVLL
;
A
#
# COMPACT_ATOMS: atom_id res chain seq x y z
N MET A 1 37.45 8.30 -27.10
CA MET A 1 36.58 7.17 -26.72
C MET A 1 35.23 7.42 -27.37
N ALA A 2 34.93 6.62 -28.37
CA ALA A 2 33.64 6.68 -29.03
C ALA A 2 32.59 6.13 -28.06
N ASP A 3 31.58 6.95 -27.80
CA ASP A 3 30.38 6.57 -27.06
C ASP A 3 29.59 5.58 -27.96
N GLU A 4 29.78 4.31 -27.70
CA GLU A 4 29.08 3.24 -28.42
C GLU A 4 27.69 3.10 -27.83
N THR A 5 26.83 4.02 -28.23
CA THR A 5 25.39 3.90 -27.97
C THR A 5 24.88 2.64 -28.65
N LEU A 6 24.69 1.58 -27.87
CA LEU A 6 24.01 0.36 -28.29
C LEU A 6 22.58 0.69 -28.70
N HIS A 7 22.37 0.97 -29.97
CA HIS A 7 21.04 1.07 -30.55
C HIS A 7 20.43 -0.33 -30.66
N PHE A 8 19.57 -0.68 -29.74
CA PHE A 8 18.72 -1.85 -29.86
C PHE A 8 17.63 -1.60 -30.91
N TYR A 9 17.91 -1.95 -32.14
CA TYR A 9 16.84 -2.06 -33.14
C TYR A 9 16.27 -3.47 -33.07
N PRO A 10 14.90 -3.61 -32.98
CA PRO A 10 14.29 -4.92 -33.12
C PRO A 10 14.67 -5.49 -34.50
N TYR A 11 15.27 -6.66 -34.50
CA TYR A 11 15.87 -7.28 -35.69
C TYR A 11 14.85 -7.59 -36.79
N GLU A 12 13.59 -7.78 -36.45
CA GLU A 12 12.47 -7.91 -37.39
C GLU A 12 11.16 -7.37 -36.75
N ALA A 13 10.52 -6.44 -37.41
CA ALA A 13 9.15 -6.08 -37.13
C ALA A 13 8.22 -6.99 -37.93
N ARG A 14 7.56 -7.95 -37.29
CA ARG A 14 6.51 -8.75 -37.92
C ARG A 14 5.15 -8.10 -37.68
N VAL A 15 4.53 -7.65 -38.75
CA VAL A 15 3.12 -7.24 -38.70
C VAL A 15 2.28 -8.47 -39.00
N MET A 16 1.55 -8.96 -38.00
CA MET A 16 0.64 -10.10 -38.14
C MET A 16 -0.80 -9.60 -38.16
N PRO A 17 -1.48 -9.62 -39.31
CA PRO A 17 -2.90 -9.31 -39.37
C PRO A 17 -3.68 -10.47 -38.76
N LEU A 18 -4.68 -10.19 -37.95
CA LEU A 18 -5.60 -11.16 -37.37
C LEU A 18 -4.88 -12.36 -36.68
N THR A 19 -4.30 -12.13 -35.55
CA THR A 19 -3.74 -13.20 -34.74
C THR A 19 -4.41 -13.27 -33.38
N LEU A 20 -4.55 -14.51 -32.86
CA LEU A 20 -4.96 -14.75 -31.49
C LEU A 20 -3.73 -14.71 -30.60
N ILE A 21 -3.67 -13.78 -29.68
CA ILE A 21 -2.60 -13.69 -28.69
C ILE A 21 -3.16 -14.13 -27.35
N GLN A 22 -2.63 -15.22 -26.81
CA GLN A 22 -2.93 -15.67 -25.46
C GLN A 22 -1.80 -15.28 -24.51
N ARG A 23 -2.14 -14.54 -23.47
CA ARG A 23 -1.18 -14.13 -22.43
C ARG A 23 -1.77 -14.36 -21.05
N GLU A 24 -1.02 -15.04 -20.22
CA GLU A 24 -1.34 -15.20 -18.81
C GLU A 24 -0.76 -14.01 -18.03
N ARG A 25 -1.59 -13.45 -17.16
CA ARG A 25 -1.21 -12.44 -16.17
C ARG A 25 -1.50 -12.98 -14.78
N ARG A 26 -0.47 -13.12 -13.96
CA ARG A 26 -0.60 -13.62 -12.59
C ARG A 26 -0.47 -12.46 -11.63
N LEU A 27 -1.38 -12.42 -10.64
CA LEU A 27 -1.22 -11.51 -9.51
C LEU A 27 -0.10 -12.02 -8.60
N PRO A 28 0.65 -11.13 -7.92
CA PRO A 28 1.68 -11.51 -6.96
C PRO A 28 1.13 -12.46 -5.89
N ALA A 29 1.87 -13.51 -5.57
CA ALA A 29 1.48 -14.45 -4.54
C ALA A 29 1.50 -13.75 -3.16
N GLY A 30 0.51 -14.08 -2.32
CA GLY A 30 0.44 -13.59 -0.94
C GLY A 30 -0.13 -12.17 -0.76
N ALA A 31 -0.46 -11.47 -1.84
CA ALA A 31 -1.15 -10.19 -1.76
C ALA A 31 -2.64 -10.34 -2.08
N PRO A 32 -3.54 -9.71 -1.30
CA PRO A 32 -4.95 -9.71 -1.62
C PRO A 32 -5.18 -8.96 -2.94
N GLY A 33 -5.90 -9.58 -3.86
CA GLY A 33 -6.22 -9.00 -5.14
C GLY A 33 -7.60 -9.39 -5.62
N GLU A 34 -8.12 -8.63 -6.54
CA GLU A 34 -9.41 -8.88 -7.17
C GLU A 34 -9.30 -8.81 -8.70
N VAL A 35 -10.03 -9.67 -9.37
CA VAL A 35 -10.19 -9.62 -10.82
C VAL A 35 -11.45 -8.82 -11.13
N LEU A 36 -11.31 -7.74 -11.88
CA LEU A 36 -12.39 -6.82 -12.21
C LEU A 36 -13.09 -7.18 -13.51
N ALA A 37 -12.34 -7.75 -14.47
CA ALA A 37 -12.90 -8.18 -15.74
C ALA A 37 -13.61 -9.54 -15.62
N ARG A 38 -14.68 -9.71 -16.38
CA ARG A 38 -15.43 -10.97 -16.46
C ARG A 38 -14.96 -11.83 -17.63
N GLN A 39 -15.22 -13.11 -17.55
CA GLN A 39 -14.94 -14.01 -18.65
C GLN A 39 -15.73 -13.60 -19.91
N ASN A 40 -15.05 -13.57 -21.06
CA ASN A 40 -15.60 -13.14 -22.34
C ASN A 40 -16.00 -11.66 -22.42
N GLU A 41 -15.59 -10.86 -21.47
CA GLU A 41 -15.77 -9.41 -21.50
C GLU A 41 -14.79 -8.77 -22.49
N ARG A 42 -15.29 -7.86 -23.32
CA ARG A 42 -14.44 -7.00 -24.16
C ARG A 42 -13.84 -5.92 -23.30
N VAL A 43 -12.53 -5.81 -23.30
CA VAL A 43 -11.79 -4.80 -22.52
C VAL A 43 -11.01 -3.88 -23.44
N GLU A 44 -10.84 -2.62 -23.03
CA GLU A 44 -10.01 -1.65 -23.69
C GLU A 44 -8.53 -1.82 -23.29
N PRO A 45 -7.57 -1.42 -24.14
CA PRO A 45 -6.13 -1.61 -23.87
C PRO A 45 -5.64 -0.99 -22.54
N THR A 46 -6.29 0.07 -22.09
CA THR A 46 -5.96 0.80 -20.85
C THR A 46 -6.85 0.46 -19.67
N GLN A 47 -7.82 -0.42 -19.86
CA GLN A 47 -8.77 -0.80 -18.82
C GLN A 47 -8.06 -1.64 -17.73
N VAL A 48 -8.31 -1.31 -16.47
CA VAL A 48 -7.83 -2.11 -15.34
C VAL A 48 -8.63 -3.39 -15.23
N VAL A 49 -8.02 -4.53 -15.50
CA VAL A 49 -8.67 -5.86 -15.49
C VAL A 49 -8.51 -6.60 -14.17
N ALA A 50 -7.49 -6.25 -13.41
CA ALA A 50 -7.25 -6.79 -12.07
C ALA A 50 -6.53 -5.76 -11.20
N ARG A 51 -6.73 -5.84 -9.91
CA ARG A 51 -6.10 -4.97 -8.92
C ARG A 51 -5.53 -5.82 -7.81
N VAL A 52 -4.37 -5.44 -7.30
CA VAL A 52 -3.76 -6.03 -6.13
C VAL A 52 -3.40 -4.93 -5.13
N HIS A 53 -3.65 -5.19 -3.86
CA HIS A 53 -3.19 -4.34 -2.78
C HIS A 53 -1.85 -4.87 -2.31
N HIS A 54 -0.78 -4.19 -2.67
CA HIS A 54 0.57 -4.56 -2.27
C HIS A 54 1.01 -3.66 -1.11
N THR A 55 1.18 -4.26 0.05
CA THR A 55 1.78 -3.59 1.21
C THR A 55 3.29 -3.77 1.12
N HIS A 56 4.01 -2.70 0.82
CA HIS A 56 5.46 -2.76 0.65
C HIS A 56 6.20 -2.69 1.98
N ASP A 57 5.79 -1.76 2.84
CA ASP A 57 6.41 -1.55 4.15
C ASP A 57 5.31 -1.46 5.21
N PHE A 58 5.58 -2.04 6.35
CA PHE A 58 4.73 -1.87 7.52
C PHE A 58 5.57 -1.41 8.72
N ARG A 59 4.95 -0.64 9.60
CA ARG A 59 5.57 -0.18 10.83
C ARG A 59 4.65 -0.45 12.00
N ILE A 60 5.21 -1.02 13.05
CA ILE A 60 4.49 -1.27 14.30
C ILE A 60 4.93 -0.20 15.30
N LEU A 61 3.96 0.58 15.77
CA LEU A 61 4.17 1.64 16.75
C LEU A 61 3.64 1.19 18.11
N ASP A 62 4.46 1.17 19.14
CA ASP A 62 4.04 0.92 20.52
C ASP A 62 3.48 2.21 21.13
N VAL A 63 2.20 2.46 20.85
CA VAL A 63 1.48 3.65 21.30
C VAL A 63 1.24 3.63 22.81
N ALA A 64 1.00 2.44 23.40
CA ALA A 64 0.79 2.30 24.82
C ALA A 64 1.99 2.79 25.64
N SER A 65 3.17 2.36 25.26
CA SER A 65 4.43 2.77 25.92
C SER A 65 4.72 4.26 25.68
N ALA A 66 4.53 4.75 24.47
CA ALA A 66 4.78 6.14 24.12
C ALA A 66 3.88 7.11 24.88
N LEU A 67 2.58 6.79 25.01
CA LEU A 67 1.62 7.58 25.78
C LEU A 67 1.65 7.31 27.27
N ARG A 68 2.33 6.25 27.73
CA ARG A 68 2.30 5.75 29.10
C ARG A 68 0.86 5.47 29.57
N VAL A 69 0.13 4.69 28.81
CA VAL A 69 -1.23 4.27 29.11
C VAL A 69 -1.33 2.73 29.05
N PRO A 70 -2.30 2.14 29.75
CA PRO A 70 -2.58 0.70 29.62
C PRO A 70 -2.90 0.33 28.17
N ARG A 71 -2.47 -0.83 27.71
CA ARG A 71 -2.69 -1.32 26.34
C ARG A 71 -4.17 -1.34 25.95
N SER A 72 -5.06 -1.67 26.88
CA SER A 72 -6.51 -1.68 26.68
C SER A 72 -7.12 -0.31 26.41
N GLN A 73 -6.45 0.75 26.80
CA GLN A 73 -6.97 2.13 26.70
C GLN A 73 -6.47 2.87 25.45
N VAL A 74 -5.53 2.31 24.68
CA VAL A 74 -4.92 3.00 23.51
C VAL A 74 -5.97 3.48 22.52
N LYS A 75 -7.00 2.68 22.24
CA LYS A 75 -8.07 3.08 21.31
C LYS A 75 -8.75 4.40 21.69
N ARG A 76 -8.85 4.69 22.97
CA ARG A 76 -9.46 5.92 23.50
C ARG A 76 -8.65 7.17 23.19
N TYR A 77 -7.35 7.03 23.01
CA TYR A 77 -6.42 8.13 22.74
C TYR A 77 -6.07 8.29 21.29
N MET A 78 -6.59 7.42 20.41
CA MET A 78 -6.38 7.52 18.98
C MET A 78 -7.11 8.75 18.42
N LEU A 79 -6.41 9.52 17.60
CA LEU A 79 -6.96 10.67 16.87
C LEU A 79 -7.42 10.30 15.46
N LYS A 80 -7.03 9.13 14.99
CA LYS A 80 -7.36 8.60 13.67
C LYS A 80 -7.95 7.21 13.82
N GLU A 81 -8.89 6.90 12.95
CA GLU A 81 -9.52 5.58 12.91
C GLU A 81 -8.71 4.59 12.06
N MET A 82 -9.03 3.31 12.20
CA MET A 82 -8.52 2.25 11.35
C MET A 82 -8.99 2.48 9.90
N GLY A 83 -8.11 2.30 8.94
CA GLY A 83 -8.35 2.64 7.52
C GLY A 83 -8.04 4.10 7.15
N ALA A 84 -7.70 4.96 8.11
CA ALA A 84 -7.38 6.34 7.82
C ALA A 84 -5.98 6.48 7.21
N ALA A 85 -5.88 7.25 6.13
CA ALA A 85 -4.60 7.67 5.58
C ALA A 85 -3.94 8.72 6.48
N VAL A 86 -2.65 8.64 6.64
CA VAL A 86 -1.85 9.56 7.45
C VAL A 86 -0.60 10.00 6.68
N GLU A 87 -0.20 11.23 6.90
CA GLU A 87 1.05 11.76 6.38
C GLU A 87 2.17 11.61 7.42
N ALA A 88 3.42 11.71 6.97
CA ALA A 88 4.57 11.73 7.86
C ALA A 88 4.44 12.86 8.90
N ASP A 89 4.82 12.58 10.13
CA ASP A 89 4.75 13.49 11.29
C ASP A 89 3.33 13.90 11.73
N GLN A 90 2.29 13.33 11.12
CA GLN A 90 0.90 13.59 11.51
C GLN A 90 0.58 12.95 12.87
N PRO A 91 -0.13 13.63 13.79
CA PRO A 91 -0.52 13.06 15.07
C PRO A 91 -1.46 11.86 14.88
N LEU A 92 -1.11 10.71 15.47
CA LEU A 92 -1.91 9.48 15.45
C LEU A 92 -2.70 9.29 16.73
N ALA A 93 -2.08 9.60 17.85
CA ALA A 93 -2.67 9.45 19.17
C ALA A 93 -2.14 10.54 20.10
N ALA A 94 -2.97 10.99 21.04
CA ALA A 94 -2.59 11.99 22.01
C ALA A 94 -3.21 11.72 23.37
N ARG A 95 -2.41 11.90 24.41
CA ARG A 95 -2.86 11.95 25.81
C ARG A 95 -2.75 13.37 26.30
N GLY A 96 -3.88 13.93 26.74
CA GLY A 96 -3.93 15.24 27.38
C GLY A 96 -3.50 15.19 28.87
N GLY A 97 -3.53 16.35 29.53
CA GLY A 97 -3.18 16.51 30.93
C GLY A 97 -1.92 17.34 31.13
N LEU A 98 -1.42 17.37 32.38
CA LEU A 98 -0.24 18.15 32.77
C LEU A 98 1.03 17.79 31.94
N PHE A 99 1.13 16.54 31.49
CA PHE A 99 2.19 16.06 30.62
C PHE A 99 1.59 15.55 29.31
N ARG A 100 1.28 16.47 28.39
CA ARG A 100 0.79 16.11 27.06
C ARG A 100 1.78 15.24 26.32
N ARG A 101 1.32 14.10 25.80
CA ARG A 101 2.10 13.18 24.96
C ARG A 101 1.41 12.98 23.63
N ILE A 102 2.15 13.01 22.57
CA ILE A 102 1.65 12.86 21.21
C ILE A 102 2.51 11.79 20.52
N VAL A 103 1.86 10.83 19.90
CA VAL A 103 2.50 9.88 18.98
C VAL A 103 2.22 10.30 17.56
N ARG A 104 3.27 10.40 16.76
CA ARG A 104 3.20 10.85 15.37
C ARG A 104 3.52 9.71 14.42
N ALA A 105 3.00 9.78 13.20
CA ALA A 105 3.31 8.85 12.13
C ALA A 105 4.78 8.99 11.71
N PRO A 106 5.57 7.90 11.69
CA PRO A 106 6.97 7.96 11.25
C PRO A 106 7.12 8.10 9.73
N ALA A 107 6.06 7.80 8.99
CA ALA A 107 6.02 7.89 7.53
C ALA A 107 4.57 8.03 7.06
N LYS A 108 4.39 8.39 5.80
CA LYS A 108 3.10 8.33 5.12
C LYS A 108 2.62 6.88 5.02
N GLY A 109 1.34 6.64 5.29
CA GLY A 109 0.75 5.32 5.21
C GLY A 109 -0.73 5.30 5.53
N GLU A 110 -1.24 4.13 5.88
CA GLU A 110 -2.61 3.89 6.29
C GLU A 110 -2.61 3.10 7.59
N ILE A 111 -3.51 3.43 8.52
CA ILE A 111 -3.68 2.69 9.76
C ILE A 111 -4.40 1.37 9.45
N VAL A 112 -3.64 0.28 9.41
CA VAL A 112 -4.17 -1.05 9.07
C VAL A 112 -4.85 -1.72 10.25
N ALA A 113 -4.25 -1.60 11.44
CA ALA A 113 -4.80 -2.20 12.65
C ALA A 113 -4.41 -1.41 13.90
N VAL A 114 -5.31 -1.45 14.89
CA VAL A 114 -5.08 -0.92 16.24
C VAL A 114 -5.44 -2.01 17.23
N GLY A 115 -4.48 -2.52 17.97
CA GLY A 115 -4.72 -3.61 18.92
C GLY A 115 -3.56 -3.84 19.88
N ASN A 116 -3.85 -4.38 21.04
CA ASN A 116 -2.86 -4.71 22.06
C ASN A 116 -1.86 -3.58 22.39
N GLY A 117 -2.33 -2.34 22.38
CA GLY A 117 -1.48 -1.17 22.65
C GLY A 117 -0.60 -0.71 21.50
N ARG A 118 -0.72 -1.33 20.33
CA ARG A 118 0.10 -1.08 19.14
C ARG A 118 -0.76 -0.63 17.96
N VAL A 119 -0.15 0.11 17.06
CA VAL A 119 -0.73 0.54 15.79
C VAL A 119 0.14 -0.02 14.68
N LEU A 120 -0.50 -0.64 13.71
CA LEU A 120 0.12 -1.08 12.46
C LEU A 120 -0.17 -0.02 11.39
N LEU A 121 0.89 0.54 10.83
CA LEU A 121 0.89 1.54 9.77
C LEU A 121 1.54 0.96 8.53
#